data_66db40cfabbe45af53d97543a6238341
#
_entry.id   66db40cfabbe45af53d97543a6238341
#
_cell.length_a   1.000
_cell.length_b   1.000
_cell.length_c   1.000
_cell.angle_alpha   90.00
_cell.angle_beta   90.00
_cell.angle_gamma   90.00
#
_symmetry.space_group_name_H-M   'P 1'
#
loop_
_entity.id
_entity.type
_entity.pdbx_description
1 polymer ?
#
loop_
_entity_poly.entity_id
_entity_poly.type
_entity_poly.pdbx_seq_one_letter_code
_entity_poly.pdbx_strand_id
1 'polypeptide(L)'
;KLVWKTNEGFKVKPFYRKEDLEGLKTTDALPGTFPYLRGTKKDNNTWYIRQDIVVEDAQTANAKALDILKRGVDSLGFRLKAKDLSADYIATLLNDICPECTELNFATCQRHTVELARLLVDYFKGKGYDLNKLKGSINYDPMEKMMTKGKDLSQFAATAKELVEVMEALPNYRCIGVNALTLNNAGAYISQELGYALAWGNEYMNQLTDAGLPAALVAKKIKFNFGISSNYFLEIAKFR
;
A
#
# COMPACT_ATOMS: atom_id res chain seq x y z
N LYS A 1 -24.28 -13.89 -29.30
CA LYS A 1 -24.82 -14.10 -27.94
C LYS A 1 -23.78 -14.55 -26.92
N LEU A 2 -22.62 -15.13 -27.34
CA LEU A 2 -21.58 -15.67 -26.46
C LEU A 2 -20.43 -14.67 -26.20
N VAL A 3 -20.41 -13.51 -26.84
CA VAL A 3 -19.42 -12.48 -26.65
C VAL A 3 -19.85 -11.57 -25.50
N TRP A 4 -19.04 -11.50 -24.47
CA TRP A 4 -19.26 -10.58 -23.35
C TRP A 4 -18.74 -9.19 -23.69
N LYS A 5 -19.59 -8.18 -23.53
CA LYS A 5 -19.18 -6.78 -23.57
C LYS A 5 -18.87 -6.33 -22.15
N THR A 6 -17.65 -5.95 -21.90
CA THR A 6 -17.23 -5.46 -20.59
C THR A 6 -17.65 -4.01 -20.38
N ASN A 7 -17.70 -3.59 -19.12
CA ASN A 7 -17.96 -2.20 -18.77
C ASN A 7 -16.81 -1.26 -19.16
N GLU A 8 -15.62 -1.82 -19.35
CA GLU A 8 -14.41 -1.12 -19.82
C GLU A 8 -14.43 -0.82 -21.33
N GLY A 9 -15.47 -1.30 -22.05
CA GLY A 9 -15.70 -0.98 -23.46
C GLY A 9 -15.11 -1.97 -24.46
N PHE A 10 -14.48 -3.05 -24.04
CA PHE A 10 -14.00 -4.09 -24.95
C PHE A 10 -14.86 -5.38 -24.90
N LYS A 11 -14.61 -6.25 -25.86
CA LYS A 11 -15.35 -7.51 -25.99
C LYS A 11 -14.46 -8.69 -25.63
N VAL A 12 -14.98 -9.61 -24.81
CA VAL A 12 -14.30 -10.86 -24.47
C VAL A 12 -14.98 -11.99 -25.25
N LYS A 13 -14.17 -12.75 -26.00
CA LYS A 13 -14.62 -13.92 -26.75
C LYS A 13 -14.89 -15.08 -25.78
N PRO A 14 -15.75 -16.05 -26.16
CA PRO A 14 -16.00 -17.24 -25.33
C PRO A 14 -14.78 -18.16 -25.20
N PHE A 15 -13.86 -18.09 -26.15
CA PHE A 15 -12.57 -18.77 -26.16
C PHE A 15 -11.57 -18.02 -27.05
N TYR A 16 -10.27 -18.28 -26.86
CA TYR A 16 -9.18 -17.70 -27.63
C TYR A 16 -8.31 -18.83 -28.21
N ARG A 17 -7.71 -18.56 -29.38
CA ARG A 17 -6.82 -19.46 -30.11
C ARG A 17 -5.47 -18.82 -30.36
N LYS A 18 -4.52 -19.57 -30.95
CA LYS A 18 -3.19 -19.08 -31.28
C LYS A 18 -3.22 -17.84 -32.20
N GLU A 19 -4.17 -17.80 -33.11
CA GLU A 19 -4.35 -16.68 -34.06
C GLU A 19 -4.71 -15.37 -33.34
N ASP A 20 -5.33 -15.45 -32.18
CA ASP A 20 -5.66 -14.27 -31.35
C ASP A 20 -4.42 -13.63 -30.71
N LEU A 21 -3.27 -14.30 -30.75
CA LEU A 21 -1.97 -13.77 -30.26
C LEU A 21 -1.21 -13.02 -31.38
N GLU A 22 -1.60 -13.20 -32.64
CA GLU A 22 -0.93 -12.56 -33.76
C GLU A 22 -1.02 -11.04 -33.67
N GLY A 23 0.11 -10.38 -33.84
CA GLY A 23 0.19 -8.92 -33.74
C GLY A 23 0.25 -8.34 -32.32
N LEU A 24 0.17 -9.17 -31.28
CA LEU A 24 0.34 -8.70 -29.90
C LEU A 24 1.83 -8.47 -29.59
N LYS A 25 2.19 -7.22 -29.27
CA LYS A 25 3.57 -6.83 -28.92
C LYS A 25 3.98 -7.25 -27.51
N THR A 26 3.08 -7.89 -26.75
CA THR A 26 3.27 -8.23 -25.34
C THR A 26 3.66 -9.70 -25.10
N THR A 27 3.56 -10.56 -26.13
CA THR A 27 3.79 -12.00 -26.04
C THR A 27 5.23 -12.34 -25.66
N ASP A 28 6.20 -11.56 -26.16
CA ASP A 28 7.62 -11.79 -25.97
C ASP A 28 8.22 -10.98 -24.79
N ALA A 29 7.37 -10.23 -24.07
CA ALA A 29 7.81 -9.47 -22.91
C ALA A 29 8.26 -10.39 -21.76
N LEU A 30 9.45 -10.15 -21.21
CA LEU A 30 9.97 -10.89 -20.08
C LEU A 30 9.61 -10.21 -18.74
N PRO A 31 9.41 -10.98 -17.67
CA PRO A 31 9.25 -10.40 -16.32
C PRO A 31 10.46 -9.55 -15.93
N GLY A 32 10.22 -8.45 -15.22
CA GLY A 32 11.28 -7.55 -14.75
C GLY A 32 11.95 -6.70 -15.84
N THR A 33 11.45 -6.73 -17.08
CA THR A 33 11.96 -5.92 -18.19
C THR A 33 11.03 -4.74 -18.46
N PHE A 34 11.62 -3.53 -18.60
CA PHE A 34 10.86 -2.33 -19.00
C PHE A 34 10.09 -2.55 -20.31
N PRO A 35 8.85 -2.13 -20.46
CA PRO A 35 8.00 -1.34 -19.55
C PRO A 35 7.22 -2.17 -18.51
N TYR A 36 7.73 -3.30 -18.08
CA TYR A 36 7.20 -4.14 -16.99
C TYR A 36 5.80 -4.74 -17.24
N LEU A 37 5.48 -5.05 -18.47
CA LEU A 37 4.19 -5.65 -18.88
C LEU A 37 3.87 -6.96 -18.16
N ARG A 38 4.89 -7.67 -17.67
CA ARG A 38 4.75 -8.91 -16.89
C ARG A 38 5.21 -8.75 -15.45
N GLY A 39 5.15 -7.51 -14.92
CA GLY A 39 5.53 -7.18 -13.57
C GLY A 39 7.03 -6.91 -13.38
N THR A 40 7.39 -6.46 -12.21
CA THR A 40 8.76 -6.02 -11.86
C THR A 40 9.64 -7.14 -11.31
N LYS A 41 9.06 -8.27 -10.92
CA LYS A 41 9.79 -9.41 -10.36
C LYS A 41 10.32 -10.32 -11.47
N LYS A 42 11.63 -10.48 -11.54
CA LYS A 42 12.32 -11.27 -12.56
C LYS A 42 12.40 -12.75 -12.18
N ASP A 43 12.76 -13.04 -10.94
CA ASP A 43 13.28 -14.36 -10.54
C ASP A 43 12.28 -15.16 -9.69
N ASN A 44 11.22 -14.56 -9.21
CA ASN A 44 10.23 -15.24 -8.38
C ASN A 44 8.83 -14.59 -8.49
N ASN A 45 7.84 -15.26 -7.93
CA ASN A 45 6.47 -14.77 -7.85
C ASN A 45 5.96 -14.71 -6.39
N THR A 46 6.85 -14.46 -5.43
CA THR A 46 6.49 -14.33 -4.02
C THR A 46 5.71 -13.04 -3.77
N TRP A 47 4.73 -13.11 -2.90
CA TRP A 47 3.96 -11.98 -2.37
C TRP A 47 3.81 -12.13 -0.88
N TYR A 48 3.47 -11.05 -0.19
CA TYR A 48 3.17 -11.09 1.25
C TYR A 48 1.73 -11.53 1.49
N ILE A 49 1.55 -12.41 2.47
CA ILE A 49 0.23 -12.78 3.01
C ILE A 49 -0.03 -11.86 4.20
N ARG A 50 -0.91 -10.88 4.00
CA ARG A 50 -1.19 -9.85 5.00
C ARG A 50 -2.48 -10.11 5.73
N GLN A 51 -2.44 -9.90 7.06
CA GLN A 51 -3.64 -9.83 7.89
C GLN A 51 -3.65 -8.54 8.71
N ASP A 52 -4.78 -7.83 8.65
CA ASP A 52 -5.00 -6.61 9.43
C ASP A 52 -5.65 -6.95 10.79
N ILE A 53 -5.17 -6.29 11.84
CA ILE A 53 -5.64 -6.38 13.22
C ILE A 53 -6.13 -5.00 13.64
N VAL A 54 -7.39 -4.90 14.04
CA VAL A 54 -7.92 -3.72 14.74
C VAL A 54 -7.46 -3.83 16.19
N VAL A 55 -6.63 -2.88 16.62
CA VAL A 55 -6.02 -2.92 17.96
C VAL A 55 -6.97 -2.25 18.96
N GLU A 56 -7.68 -3.08 19.72
CA GLU A 56 -8.48 -2.62 20.85
C GLU A 56 -7.61 -2.47 22.11
N ASP A 57 -6.67 -3.40 22.28
CA ASP A 57 -5.68 -3.50 23.34
C ASP A 57 -4.37 -4.06 22.76
N ALA A 58 -3.22 -3.49 23.15
CA ALA A 58 -1.92 -3.84 22.58
C ALA A 58 -1.50 -5.29 22.89
N GLN A 59 -1.74 -5.77 24.10
CA GLN A 59 -1.34 -7.12 24.52
C GLN A 59 -2.15 -8.19 23.77
N THR A 60 -3.45 -8.03 23.68
CA THR A 60 -4.34 -8.94 22.94
C THR A 60 -4.03 -8.94 21.45
N ALA A 61 -3.74 -7.76 20.87
CA ALA A 61 -3.36 -7.65 19.47
C ALA A 61 -1.99 -8.28 19.19
N ASN A 62 -1.03 -8.14 20.09
CA ASN A 62 0.26 -8.81 20.02
C ASN A 62 0.11 -10.33 20.04
N ALA A 63 -0.64 -10.88 21.01
CA ALA A 63 -0.90 -12.31 21.09
C ALA A 63 -1.53 -12.86 19.80
N LYS A 64 -2.50 -12.14 19.22
CA LYS A 64 -3.09 -12.48 17.93
C LYS A 64 -2.09 -12.41 16.80
N ALA A 65 -1.23 -11.38 16.76
CA ALA A 65 -0.20 -11.24 15.75
C ALA A 65 0.78 -12.41 15.77
N LEU A 66 1.25 -12.80 16.93
CA LEU A 66 2.17 -13.95 17.10
C LEU A 66 1.50 -15.27 16.69
N ASP A 67 0.21 -15.46 16.95
CA ASP A 67 -0.53 -16.67 16.54
C ASP A 67 -0.64 -16.75 15.00
N ILE A 68 -1.04 -15.66 14.34
CA ILE A 68 -1.22 -15.67 12.88
C ILE A 68 0.11 -15.76 12.12
N LEU A 69 1.20 -15.20 12.66
CA LEU A 69 2.54 -15.39 12.10
C LEU A 69 2.95 -16.87 12.06
N LYS A 70 2.62 -17.63 13.12
CA LYS A 70 2.86 -19.10 13.16
C LYS A 70 2.03 -19.86 12.13
N ARG A 71 0.98 -19.25 11.59
CA ARG A 71 0.08 -19.85 10.58
C ARG A 71 0.41 -19.45 9.14
N GLY A 72 1.54 -18.79 8.91
CA GLY A 72 2.05 -18.46 7.58
C GLY A 72 1.73 -17.06 7.09
N VAL A 73 1.19 -16.17 7.93
CA VAL A 73 1.13 -14.74 7.66
C VAL A 73 2.55 -14.16 7.77
N ASP A 74 2.96 -13.32 6.85
CA ASP A 74 4.27 -12.68 6.80
C ASP A 74 4.21 -11.15 6.67
N SER A 75 2.97 -10.60 6.64
CA SER A 75 2.70 -9.16 6.69
C SER A 75 1.58 -8.86 7.67
N LEU A 76 1.84 -7.98 8.63
CA LEU A 76 0.87 -7.56 9.64
C LEU A 76 0.41 -6.14 9.37
N GLY A 77 -0.89 -5.89 9.53
CA GLY A 77 -1.45 -4.55 9.53
C GLY A 77 -2.07 -4.23 10.89
N PHE A 78 -1.68 -3.11 11.50
CA PHE A 78 -2.23 -2.66 12.77
C PHE A 78 -3.02 -1.37 12.60
N ARG A 79 -4.30 -1.39 12.96
CA ARG A 79 -5.15 -0.19 13.04
C ARG A 79 -5.20 0.29 14.49
N LEU A 80 -4.48 1.39 14.76
CA LEU A 80 -4.25 1.90 16.11
C LEU A 80 -5.23 3.02 16.45
N LYS A 81 -5.65 3.08 17.71
CA LYS A 81 -6.39 4.21 18.27
C LYS A 81 -5.40 5.30 18.68
N ALA A 82 -5.58 6.51 18.19
CA ALA A 82 -4.66 7.63 18.44
C ALA A 82 -4.47 7.95 19.94
N LYS A 83 -5.51 7.79 20.76
CA LYS A 83 -5.47 8.07 22.20
C LYS A 83 -4.53 7.17 23.00
N ASP A 84 -4.17 6.02 22.44
CA ASP A 84 -3.37 4.99 23.11
C ASP A 84 -1.89 5.04 22.69
N LEU A 85 -1.52 5.93 21.76
CA LEU A 85 -0.16 6.02 21.21
C LEU A 85 0.86 6.46 22.29
N SER A 86 1.84 5.59 22.55
CA SER A 86 2.98 5.85 23.42
C SER A 86 4.11 4.87 23.10
N ALA A 87 5.32 5.13 23.61
CA ALA A 87 6.45 4.23 23.45
C ALA A 87 6.16 2.84 24.05
N ASP A 88 5.57 2.79 25.25
CA ASP A 88 5.22 1.55 25.93
C ASP A 88 4.13 0.78 25.18
N TYR A 89 3.17 1.48 24.57
CA TYR A 89 2.15 0.87 23.74
C TYR A 89 2.75 0.19 22.50
N ILE A 90 3.65 0.87 21.80
CA ILE A 90 4.36 0.29 20.64
C ILE A 90 5.24 -0.88 21.08
N ALA A 91 5.97 -0.75 22.21
CA ALA A 91 6.80 -1.81 22.73
C ALA A 91 5.98 -3.08 23.09
N THR A 92 4.81 -2.90 23.71
CA THR A 92 3.89 -3.99 24.03
C THR A 92 3.32 -4.65 22.79
N LEU A 93 2.87 -3.82 21.81
CA LEU A 93 2.26 -4.30 20.56
C LEU A 93 3.24 -5.14 19.73
N LEU A 94 4.52 -4.73 19.69
CA LEU A 94 5.54 -5.36 18.87
C LEU A 94 6.45 -6.35 19.64
N ASN A 95 6.09 -6.66 20.88
CA ASN A 95 6.88 -7.61 21.68
C ASN A 95 7.00 -8.96 20.97
N ASP A 96 8.21 -9.53 20.92
CA ASP A 96 8.54 -10.82 20.29
C ASP A 96 8.21 -10.94 18.78
N ILE A 97 7.82 -9.85 18.11
CA ILE A 97 7.68 -9.82 16.67
C ILE A 97 9.04 -9.46 16.06
N CYS A 98 9.52 -10.26 15.11
CA CYS A 98 10.73 -9.97 14.34
C CYS A 98 10.41 -8.99 13.19
N PRO A 99 10.73 -7.69 13.28
CA PRO A 99 10.41 -6.72 12.24
C PRO A 99 11.31 -6.83 11.00
N GLU A 100 12.47 -7.50 11.10
CA GLU A 100 13.32 -7.79 9.95
C GLU A 100 12.80 -8.97 9.12
N CYS A 101 11.94 -9.82 9.71
CA CYS A 101 11.35 -11.00 9.09
C CYS A 101 9.90 -10.79 8.63
N THR A 102 9.24 -9.77 9.15
CA THR A 102 7.81 -9.52 8.96
C THR A 102 7.59 -8.11 8.40
N GLU A 103 6.78 -7.99 7.35
CA GLU A 103 6.35 -6.68 6.89
C GLU A 103 5.34 -6.08 7.87
N LEU A 104 5.62 -4.89 8.41
CA LEU A 104 4.77 -4.24 9.41
C LEU A 104 4.09 -2.98 8.85
N ASN A 105 2.76 -2.99 8.85
CA ASN A 105 1.96 -1.90 8.30
C ASN A 105 1.09 -1.29 9.41
N PHE A 106 1.01 0.04 9.44
CA PHE A 106 0.31 0.77 10.49
C PHE A 106 -0.68 1.77 9.91
N ALA A 107 -1.78 1.97 10.60
CA ALA A 107 -2.74 3.02 10.33
C ALA A 107 -3.29 3.60 11.64
N THR A 108 -3.44 4.90 11.70
CA THR A 108 -4.05 5.62 12.81
C THR A 108 -4.86 6.81 12.31
N CYS A 109 -5.42 7.62 13.20
CA CYS A 109 -6.01 8.90 12.82
C CYS A 109 -4.95 9.79 12.17
N GLN A 110 -5.27 10.41 11.04
CA GLN A 110 -4.31 11.16 10.22
C GLN A 110 -3.52 12.23 10.98
N ARG A 111 -4.15 12.88 11.97
CA ARG A 111 -3.51 13.90 12.82
C ARG A 111 -2.35 13.36 13.67
N HIS A 112 -2.34 12.07 13.92
CA HIS A 112 -1.34 11.38 14.76
C HIS A 112 -0.37 10.52 13.94
N THR A 113 -0.38 10.65 12.61
CA THR A 113 0.45 9.80 11.74
C THR A 113 1.93 10.12 11.89
N VAL A 114 2.30 11.41 12.03
CA VAL A 114 3.69 11.82 12.25
C VAL A 114 4.18 11.38 13.63
N GLU A 115 3.35 11.52 14.68
CA GLU A 115 3.63 11.03 16.02
C GLU A 115 3.90 9.52 16.01
N LEU A 116 3.04 8.75 15.37
CA LEU A 116 3.22 7.30 15.19
C LEU A 116 4.53 6.98 14.46
N ALA A 117 4.86 7.73 13.40
CA ALA A 117 6.11 7.54 12.66
C ALA A 117 7.35 7.74 13.56
N ARG A 118 7.36 8.80 14.38
CA ARG A 118 8.44 9.04 15.35
C ARG A 118 8.57 7.91 16.35
N LEU A 119 7.45 7.49 16.96
CA LEU A 119 7.45 6.39 17.92
C LEU A 119 7.99 5.08 17.33
N LEU A 120 7.64 4.76 16.07
CA LEU A 120 8.15 3.56 15.39
C LEU A 120 9.64 3.67 15.08
N VAL A 121 10.11 4.81 14.59
CA VAL A 121 11.54 5.04 14.31
C VAL A 121 12.35 4.93 15.60
N ASP A 122 11.89 5.54 16.69
CA ASP A 122 12.57 5.51 17.99
C ASP A 122 12.59 4.09 18.57
N TYR A 123 11.47 3.37 18.46
CA TYR A 123 11.38 1.96 18.88
C TYR A 123 12.39 1.09 18.14
N PHE A 124 12.41 1.15 16.80
CA PHE A 124 13.30 0.31 16.01
C PHE A 124 14.78 0.66 16.24
N LYS A 125 15.12 1.94 16.36
CA LYS A 125 16.48 2.40 16.72
C LYS A 125 16.87 1.93 18.12
N GLY A 126 15.99 2.12 19.08
CA GLY A 126 16.22 1.73 20.48
C GLY A 126 16.43 0.23 20.69
N LYS A 127 15.82 -0.58 19.84
CA LYS A 127 16.01 -2.06 19.83
C LYS A 127 17.23 -2.51 19.02
N GLY A 128 17.90 -1.61 18.29
CA GLY A 128 19.10 -1.93 17.51
C GLY A 128 18.84 -2.72 16.23
N TYR A 129 17.63 -2.67 15.66
CA TYR A 129 17.33 -3.31 14.38
C TYR A 129 18.02 -2.63 13.20
N ASP A 130 18.38 -3.41 12.18
CA ASP A 130 18.87 -2.88 10.91
C ASP A 130 17.72 -2.21 10.14
N LEU A 131 17.65 -0.89 10.19
CA LEU A 131 16.58 -0.10 9.58
C LEU A 131 16.45 -0.31 8.06
N ASN A 132 17.55 -0.74 7.40
CA ASN A 132 17.53 -1.03 5.95
C ASN A 132 16.83 -2.35 5.62
N LYS A 133 16.67 -3.23 6.58
CA LYS A 133 15.94 -4.49 6.40
C LYS A 133 14.46 -4.38 6.68
N LEU A 134 14.06 -3.37 7.45
CA LEU A 134 12.67 -3.18 7.87
C LEU A 134 11.79 -2.78 6.69
N LYS A 135 10.68 -3.49 6.50
CA LYS A 135 9.70 -3.25 5.44
C LYS A 135 8.32 -3.02 6.02
N GLY A 136 7.57 -2.12 5.40
CA GLY A 136 6.22 -1.85 5.86
C GLY A 136 5.64 -0.55 5.33
N SER A 137 4.62 -0.09 6.01
CA SER A 137 4.00 1.19 5.68
C SER A 137 3.29 1.85 6.86
N ILE A 138 3.14 3.17 6.77
CA ILE A 138 2.17 3.93 7.55
C ILE A 138 1.16 4.48 6.54
N ASN A 139 -0.14 4.27 6.79
CA ASN A 139 -1.16 4.68 5.84
C ASN A 139 -1.62 6.12 6.13
N TYR A 140 -1.05 7.10 5.41
CA TYR A 140 -1.47 8.49 5.40
C TYR A 140 -2.09 8.83 4.05
N ASP A 141 -3.42 9.03 4.01
CA ASP A 141 -4.18 9.30 2.80
C ASP A 141 -5.31 10.31 3.08
N PRO A 142 -4.98 11.61 3.10
CA PRO A 142 -5.98 12.64 3.36
C PRO A 142 -6.97 12.83 2.20
N MET A 143 -6.60 12.52 0.95
CA MET A 143 -7.50 12.64 -0.18
C MET A 143 -8.65 11.61 -0.09
N GLU A 144 -8.41 10.41 0.43
CA GLU A 144 -9.47 9.47 0.80
C GLU A 144 -10.46 10.10 1.79
N LYS A 145 -9.95 10.82 2.79
CA LYS A 145 -10.81 11.49 3.80
C LYS A 145 -11.54 12.70 3.25
N MET A 146 -10.94 13.41 2.30
CA MET A 146 -11.65 14.46 1.56
C MET A 146 -12.84 13.87 0.80
N MET A 147 -12.61 12.82 0.00
CA MET A 147 -13.66 12.21 -0.81
C MET A 147 -14.77 11.57 0.04
N THR A 148 -14.40 10.87 1.12
CA THR A 148 -15.38 10.12 1.92
C THR A 148 -16.04 10.90 3.03
N LYS A 149 -15.43 12.00 3.50
CA LYS A 149 -15.88 12.75 4.70
C LYS A 149 -15.85 14.27 4.52
N GLY A 150 -15.54 14.78 3.33
CA GLY A 150 -15.43 16.21 3.06
C GLY A 150 -14.35 16.93 3.89
N LYS A 151 -13.26 16.23 4.26
CA LYS A 151 -12.18 16.83 5.05
C LYS A 151 -11.32 17.75 4.19
N ASP A 152 -10.87 18.85 4.80
CA ASP A 152 -9.96 19.80 4.18
C ASP A 152 -8.56 19.19 3.96
N LEU A 153 -7.92 19.58 2.84
CA LEU A 153 -6.56 19.18 2.45
C LEU A 153 -5.51 20.28 2.67
N SER A 154 -5.87 21.44 3.20
CA SER A 154 -4.97 22.61 3.33
C SER A 154 -3.64 22.28 4.05
N GLN A 155 -3.65 21.34 4.97
CA GLN A 155 -2.47 20.92 5.74
C GLN A 155 -1.74 19.70 5.14
N PHE A 156 -2.19 19.20 4.00
CA PHE A 156 -1.62 17.97 3.43
C PHE A 156 -0.13 18.09 3.18
N ALA A 157 0.30 19.05 2.37
CA ALA A 157 1.69 19.16 1.91
C ALA A 157 2.67 19.29 3.09
N ALA A 158 2.34 20.10 4.11
CA ALA A 158 3.17 20.28 5.28
C ALA A 158 3.29 19.00 6.12
N THR A 159 2.17 18.37 6.43
CA THR A 159 2.14 17.12 7.23
C THR A 159 2.80 15.96 6.48
N ALA A 160 2.54 15.83 5.18
CA ALA A 160 3.11 14.76 4.36
C ALA A 160 4.61 14.93 4.19
N LYS A 161 5.10 16.17 4.02
CA LYS A 161 6.53 16.48 3.98
C LYS A 161 7.21 16.06 5.27
N GLU A 162 6.71 16.52 6.42
CA GLU A 162 7.24 16.13 7.74
C GLU A 162 7.24 14.61 7.92
N LEU A 163 6.16 13.94 7.52
CA LEU A 163 6.06 12.48 7.59
C LEU A 163 7.12 11.80 6.74
N VAL A 164 7.33 12.24 5.50
CA VAL A 164 8.36 11.70 4.59
C VAL A 164 9.75 11.90 5.17
N GLU A 165 10.06 13.09 5.70
CA GLU A 165 11.35 13.41 6.33
C GLU A 165 11.62 12.50 7.53
N VAL A 166 10.65 12.30 8.43
CA VAL A 166 10.78 11.36 9.56
C VAL A 166 11.02 9.94 9.06
N MET A 167 10.32 9.55 8.00
CA MET A 167 10.38 8.20 7.45
C MET A 167 11.59 7.95 6.53
N GLU A 168 12.45 8.92 6.29
CA GLU A 168 13.75 8.69 5.65
C GLU A 168 14.62 7.71 6.47
N ALA A 169 14.48 7.71 7.79
CA ALA A 169 15.15 6.76 8.68
C ALA A 169 14.78 5.29 8.38
N LEU A 170 13.63 5.05 7.74
CA LEU A 170 13.14 3.73 7.34
C LEU A 170 13.01 3.68 5.80
N PRO A 171 14.10 3.43 5.06
CA PRO A 171 14.14 3.61 3.61
C PRO A 171 13.16 2.71 2.84
N ASN A 172 12.84 1.53 3.39
CA ASN A 172 11.91 0.58 2.77
C ASN A 172 10.47 0.67 3.30
N TYR A 173 10.16 1.68 4.12
CA TYR A 173 8.79 2.00 4.51
C TYR A 173 8.16 3.00 3.54
N ARG A 174 6.87 2.78 3.24
CA ARG A 174 6.03 3.71 2.51
C ARG A 174 5.08 4.42 3.47
N CYS A 175 4.82 5.71 3.25
CA CYS A 175 4.02 6.47 4.19
C CYS A 175 2.92 7.33 3.55
N ILE A 176 2.87 7.41 2.24
CA ILE A 176 1.80 8.10 1.50
C ILE A 176 0.94 7.04 0.83
N GLY A 177 -0.32 6.93 1.25
CA GLY A 177 -1.27 5.96 0.74
C GLY A 177 -2.13 6.52 -0.39
N VAL A 178 -2.38 5.72 -1.42
CA VAL A 178 -3.43 5.93 -2.41
C VAL A 178 -4.42 4.78 -2.23
N ASN A 179 -5.51 5.01 -1.48
CA ASN A 179 -6.47 3.96 -1.11
C ASN A 179 -7.56 3.81 -2.18
N ALA A 180 -7.19 3.38 -3.37
CA ALA A 180 -8.09 3.16 -4.49
C ALA A 180 -9.15 2.09 -4.22
N LEU A 181 -8.96 1.24 -3.20
CA LEU A 181 -10.00 0.34 -2.68
C LEU A 181 -11.32 1.07 -2.40
N THR A 182 -11.27 2.33 -1.99
CA THR A 182 -12.47 3.16 -1.77
C THR A 182 -13.25 3.36 -3.08
N LEU A 183 -12.57 3.54 -4.21
CA LEU A 183 -13.18 3.66 -5.53
C LEU A 183 -13.79 2.32 -5.98
N ASN A 184 -13.07 1.22 -5.77
CA ASN A 184 -13.55 -0.13 -6.07
C ASN A 184 -14.83 -0.44 -5.28
N ASN A 185 -14.84 -0.15 -3.98
CA ASN A 185 -16.02 -0.35 -3.12
C ASN A 185 -17.19 0.57 -3.50
N ALA A 186 -16.93 1.70 -4.14
CA ALA A 186 -17.96 2.58 -4.70
C ALA A 186 -18.48 2.13 -6.08
N GLY A 187 -17.96 1.02 -6.62
CA GLY A 187 -18.42 0.43 -7.88
C GLY A 187 -17.64 0.89 -9.12
N ALA A 188 -16.45 1.48 -8.95
CA ALA A 188 -15.59 1.83 -10.08
C ALA A 188 -15.15 0.58 -10.85
N TYR A 189 -15.18 0.68 -12.18
CA TYR A 189 -14.61 -0.36 -13.04
C TYR A 189 -13.08 -0.35 -12.95
N ILE A 190 -12.43 -1.44 -13.36
CA ILE A 190 -10.98 -1.58 -13.25
C ILE A 190 -10.22 -0.43 -13.92
N SER A 191 -10.66 0.04 -15.08
CA SER A 191 -10.05 1.17 -15.79
C SER A 191 -10.26 2.51 -15.05
N GLN A 192 -11.40 2.70 -14.41
CA GLN A 192 -11.69 3.88 -13.60
C GLN A 192 -10.87 3.87 -12.30
N GLU A 193 -10.87 2.74 -11.58
CA GLU A 193 -10.06 2.59 -10.37
C GLU A 193 -8.59 2.87 -10.65
N LEU A 194 -8.04 2.27 -11.71
CA LEU A 194 -6.65 2.46 -12.10
C LEU A 194 -6.36 3.91 -12.51
N GLY A 195 -7.18 4.49 -13.38
CA GLY A 195 -7.00 5.85 -13.88
C GLY A 195 -7.05 6.89 -12.75
N TYR A 196 -8.06 6.80 -11.89
CA TYR A 196 -8.17 7.69 -10.74
C TYR A 196 -7.06 7.47 -9.70
N ALA A 197 -6.65 6.23 -9.46
CA ALA A 197 -5.54 5.96 -8.54
C ALA A 197 -4.22 6.55 -9.04
N LEU A 198 -3.94 6.45 -10.33
CA LEU A 198 -2.74 7.05 -10.94
C LEU A 198 -2.80 8.58 -10.90
N ALA A 199 -3.95 9.18 -11.21
CA ALA A 199 -4.14 10.63 -11.08
C ALA A 199 -3.96 11.10 -9.63
N TRP A 200 -4.49 10.35 -8.67
CA TRP A 200 -4.35 10.61 -7.23
C TRP A 200 -2.88 10.53 -6.78
N GLY A 201 -2.16 9.46 -7.18
CA GLY A 201 -0.74 9.33 -6.89
C GLY A 201 0.10 10.44 -7.54
N ASN A 202 -0.24 10.84 -8.77
CA ASN A 202 0.41 11.95 -9.47
C ASN A 202 0.19 13.29 -8.75
N GLU A 203 -1.01 13.53 -8.25
CA GLU A 203 -1.30 14.74 -7.47
C GLU A 203 -0.45 14.79 -6.19
N TYR A 204 -0.32 13.67 -5.48
CA TYR A 204 0.60 13.60 -4.34
C TYR A 204 2.05 13.83 -4.72
N MET A 205 2.49 13.30 -5.86
CA MET A 205 3.83 13.58 -6.40
C MET A 205 4.03 15.09 -6.62
N ASN A 206 3.09 15.74 -7.31
CA ASN A 206 3.17 17.17 -7.62
C ASN A 206 3.25 18.01 -6.34
N GLN A 207 2.29 17.85 -5.42
CA GLN A 207 2.25 18.64 -4.19
C GLN A 207 3.48 18.47 -3.30
N LEU A 208 4.05 17.25 -3.23
CA LEU A 208 5.23 17.00 -2.42
C LEU A 208 6.52 17.47 -3.08
N THR A 209 6.62 17.42 -4.42
CA THR A 209 7.74 18.00 -5.14
C THR A 209 7.70 19.54 -5.10
N ASP A 210 6.52 20.14 -5.21
CA ASP A 210 6.33 21.58 -5.04
C ASP A 210 6.67 22.05 -3.61
N ALA A 211 6.46 21.18 -2.60
CA ALA A 211 6.91 21.40 -1.24
C ALA A 211 8.43 21.21 -1.03
N GLY A 212 9.18 20.89 -2.09
CA GLY A 212 10.64 20.81 -2.12
C GLY A 212 11.23 19.42 -1.86
N LEU A 213 10.43 18.35 -1.85
CA LEU A 213 10.96 16.99 -1.73
C LEU A 213 11.44 16.46 -3.10
N PRO A 214 12.56 15.72 -3.15
CA PRO A 214 13.00 15.07 -4.38
C PRO A 214 11.98 14.05 -4.91
N ALA A 215 11.64 14.11 -6.19
CA ALA A 215 10.65 13.21 -6.81
C ALA A 215 10.99 11.71 -6.61
N ALA A 216 12.28 11.35 -6.68
CA ALA A 216 12.74 9.98 -6.46
C ALA A 216 12.50 9.50 -5.01
N LEU A 217 12.56 10.39 -4.02
CA LEU A 217 12.23 10.09 -2.62
C LEU A 217 10.71 9.89 -2.47
N VAL A 218 9.93 10.84 -2.98
CA VAL A 218 8.46 10.79 -2.91
C VAL A 218 7.94 9.49 -3.56
N ALA A 219 8.41 9.15 -4.75
CA ALA A 219 8.01 7.93 -5.45
C ALA A 219 8.25 6.65 -4.61
N LYS A 220 9.35 6.59 -3.86
CA LYS A 220 9.64 5.46 -2.95
C LYS A 220 8.71 5.39 -1.74
N LYS A 221 8.07 6.51 -1.37
CA LYS A 221 7.21 6.62 -0.18
C LYS A 221 5.72 6.45 -0.49
N ILE A 222 5.32 6.42 -1.77
CA ILE A 222 3.93 6.19 -2.19
C ILE A 222 3.63 4.69 -2.20
N LYS A 223 2.44 4.33 -1.74
CA LYS A 223 1.87 2.98 -1.76
C LYS A 223 0.45 3.03 -2.32
N PHE A 224 0.18 2.19 -3.32
CA PHE A 224 -1.16 1.99 -3.86
C PHE A 224 -1.84 0.80 -3.19
N ASN A 225 -3.09 0.98 -2.76
CA ASN A 225 -3.96 -0.04 -2.24
C ASN A 225 -5.18 -0.17 -3.16
N PHE A 226 -5.23 -1.25 -3.94
CA PHE A 226 -6.32 -1.52 -4.88
C PHE A 226 -7.30 -2.53 -4.31
N GLY A 227 -8.55 -2.47 -4.77
CA GLY A 227 -9.54 -3.52 -4.56
C GLY A 227 -9.28 -4.73 -5.47
N ILE A 228 -9.85 -5.86 -5.10
CA ILE A 228 -9.93 -7.06 -5.94
C ILE A 228 -11.40 -7.44 -6.06
N SER A 229 -11.92 -7.37 -7.28
CA SER A 229 -13.27 -7.77 -7.62
C SER A 229 -13.35 -9.27 -7.99
N SER A 230 -14.56 -9.75 -8.23
CA SER A 230 -14.80 -11.17 -8.52
C SER A 230 -14.33 -11.62 -9.91
N ASN A 231 -14.02 -10.70 -10.83
CA ASN A 231 -13.58 -11.07 -12.18
C ASN A 231 -12.08 -11.29 -12.24
N TYR A 232 -11.66 -12.53 -12.06
CA TYR A 232 -10.26 -12.94 -11.96
C TYR A 232 -9.35 -12.42 -13.11
N PHE A 233 -9.80 -12.57 -14.36
CA PHE A 233 -8.96 -12.17 -15.50
C PHE A 233 -8.86 -10.65 -15.68
N LEU A 234 -9.94 -9.93 -15.40
CA LEU A 234 -9.91 -8.46 -15.44
C LEU A 234 -9.02 -7.90 -14.32
N GLU A 235 -9.04 -8.51 -13.14
CA GLU A 235 -8.18 -8.10 -12.04
C GLU A 235 -6.69 -8.36 -12.34
N ILE A 236 -6.35 -9.49 -12.96
CA ILE A 236 -4.98 -9.74 -13.45
C ILE A 236 -4.57 -8.65 -14.46
N ALA A 237 -5.45 -8.29 -15.39
CA ALA A 237 -5.15 -7.25 -16.37
C ALA A 237 -4.93 -5.88 -15.72
N LYS A 238 -5.72 -5.53 -14.68
CA LYS A 238 -5.54 -4.29 -13.91
C LYS A 238 -4.15 -4.19 -13.30
N PHE A 239 -3.67 -5.25 -12.68
CA PHE A 239 -2.37 -5.24 -12.02
C PHE A 239 -1.17 -5.38 -12.97
N ARG A 240 -1.41 -5.81 -14.19
CA ARG A 240 -0.39 -5.86 -15.25
C ARG A 240 -0.34 -4.62 -16.08
#